data_5998a7c48c98b83cbe12e1faf5130372
#
_entry.id   5998a7c48c98b83cbe12e1faf5130372
#
_cell.length_a   1.000
_cell.length_b   1.000
_cell.length_c   1.000
_cell.angle_alpha   90.00
_cell.angle_beta   90.00
_cell.angle_gamma   90.00
#
_symmetry.space_group_name_H-M   'P 1'
#
loop_
_entity.id
_entity.type
_entity.pdbx_description
1 polymer ?
#
loop_
_entity_poly.entity_id
_entity_poly.type
_entity_poly.pdbx_seq_one_letter_code
_entity_poly.pdbx_strand_id
1 'polypeptide(L)'
;MDEMKFKIVSGGQTGIDQAALAAAVAAEVPYGGWVPKGRRTELGTLDAKYTAMQEMPTDDYRKRTRQNVVDSDATLILTRGEPEGGTLQTIEFCKQHQKPYRVYDLEQNVADLLPPHWVTELLIELVNEIGKDAPVVNVAGPRESKCPGIQAEATKILTNAFKIAKHTERHPDGKYQSFLLYLERMMPVGLVSMQYKTDKPDGPQTVEAWKRVRAIERQVFDENLAKYDKNIDKILRIPTKG
;
A
#
# COMPACT_ATOMS: atom_id res chain seq x y z
N MET A 1 22.15 7.54 6.63
CA MET A 1 20.82 8.08 6.23
C MET A 1 19.81 7.14 6.85
N ASP A 2 18.78 7.68 7.50
CA ASP A 2 17.80 6.82 8.19
C ASP A 2 16.75 6.30 7.20
N GLU A 3 16.69 4.98 7.06
CA GLU A 3 15.64 4.29 6.32
C GLU A 3 14.27 4.52 6.99
N MET A 4 13.21 4.47 6.20
CA MET A 4 11.84 4.61 6.71
C MET A 4 11.50 3.44 7.64
N LYS A 5 11.13 3.76 8.88
CA LYS A 5 10.64 2.79 9.86
C LYS A 5 9.13 2.93 10.00
N PHE A 6 8.41 1.84 9.89
CA PHE A 6 6.96 1.81 10.12
C PHE A 6 6.53 0.42 10.56
N LYS A 7 5.35 0.33 11.15
CA LYS A 7 4.71 -0.94 11.53
C LYS A 7 3.37 -1.05 10.82
N ILE A 8 3.09 -2.23 10.26
CA ILE A 8 1.78 -2.55 9.68
C ILE A 8 0.92 -3.24 10.73
N VAL A 9 -0.32 -2.79 10.88
CA VAL A 9 -1.33 -3.51 11.65
C VAL A 9 -2.52 -3.84 10.74
N SER A 10 -3.20 -4.93 11.06
CA SER A 10 -4.38 -5.36 10.31
C SER A 10 -5.28 -6.24 11.15
N GLY A 11 -6.49 -6.49 10.68
CA GLY A 11 -7.48 -7.25 11.41
C GLY A 11 -7.44 -8.77 11.22
N GLY A 12 -6.59 -9.28 10.33
CA GLY A 12 -6.40 -10.71 10.09
C GLY A 12 -7.54 -11.41 9.35
N GLN A 13 -8.54 -10.70 8.85
CA GLN A 13 -9.58 -11.30 7.99
C GLN A 13 -8.99 -11.67 6.63
N THR A 14 -9.61 -12.60 5.90
CA THR A 14 -9.24 -12.90 4.51
C THR A 14 -9.27 -11.65 3.63
N GLY A 15 -8.70 -11.70 2.45
CA GLY A 15 -8.60 -10.55 1.56
C GLY A 15 -7.50 -9.58 1.97
N ILE A 16 -7.80 -8.29 2.02
CA ILE A 16 -6.78 -7.24 2.25
C ILE A 16 -6.06 -7.39 3.59
N ASP A 17 -6.76 -7.79 4.65
CA ASP A 17 -6.14 -7.92 5.97
C ASP A 17 -5.00 -8.96 5.96
N GLN A 18 -5.26 -10.17 5.44
CA GLN A 18 -4.23 -11.21 5.34
C GLN A 18 -3.18 -10.89 4.27
N ALA A 19 -3.56 -10.20 3.20
CA ALA A 19 -2.60 -9.70 2.21
C ALA A 19 -1.57 -8.77 2.86
N ALA A 20 -2.02 -7.85 3.72
CA ALA A 20 -1.14 -6.94 4.45
C ALA A 20 -0.18 -7.67 5.39
N LEU A 21 -0.67 -8.67 6.12
CA LEU A 21 0.18 -9.50 7.00
C LEU A 21 1.21 -10.30 6.21
N ALA A 22 0.79 -10.94 5.11
CA ALA A 22 1.68 -11.70 4.24
C ALA A 22 2.75 -10.80 3.61
N ALA A 23 2.36 -9.62 3.15
CA ALA A 23 3.27 -8.63 2.58
C ALA A 23 4.27 -8.10 3.61
N ALA A 24 3.82 -7.81 4.83
CA ALA A 24 4.70 -7.34 5.90
C ALA A 24 5.76 -8.40 6.26
N VAL A 25 5.37 -9.68 6.34
CA VAL A 25 6.31 -10.79 6.54
C VAL A 25 7.31 -10.88 5.39
N ALA A 26 6.83 -10.83 4.12
CA ALA A 26 7.68 -10.95 2.94
C ALA A 26 8.63 -9.74 2.74
N ALA A 27 8.26 -8.57 3.23
CA ALA A 27 9.07 -7.36 3.21
C ALA A 27 9.90 -7.16 4.49
N GLU A 28 9.80 -8.07 5.45
CA GLU A 28 10.46 -7.97 6.76
C GLU A 28 10.13 -6.64 7.48
N VAL A 29 8.87 -6.22 7.38
CA VAL A 29 8.33 -5.05 8.07
C VAL A 29 7.63 -5.51 9.36
N PRO A 30 7.84 -4.84 10.51
CA PRO A 30 7.11 -5.14 11.73
C PRO A 30 5.60 -5.14 11.51
N TYR A 31 4.92 -6.16 12.04
CA TYR A 31 3.47 -6.26 11.88
C TYR A 31 2.77 -6.57 13.21
N GLY A 32 1.44 -6.52 13.19
CA GLY A 32 0.59 -6.85 14.32
C GLY A 32 -0.86 -6.48 14.06
N GLY A 33 -1.55 -6.12 15.13
CA GLY A 33 -2.95 -5.73 15.10
C GLY A 33 -3.85 -6.66 15.92
N TRP A 34 -5.10 -6.28 16.04
CA TRP A 34 -6.11 -6.99 16.79
C TRP A 34 -6.90 -7.93 15.88
N VAL A 35 -7.13 -9.14 16.37
CA VAL A 35 -8.04 -10.12 15.76
C VAL A 35 -9.19 -10.43 16.72
N PRO A 36 -10.36 -10.91 16.24
CA PRO A 36 -11.46 -11.30 17.11
C PRO A 36 -11.05 -12.46 18.04
N LYS A 37 -11.78 -12.64 19.13
CA LYS A 37 -11.62 -13.80 20.02
C LYS A 37 -11.67 -15.10 19.22
N GLY A 38 -10.75 -16.02 19.52
CA GLY A 38 -10.55 -17.26 18.78
C GLY A 38 -9.87 -17.07 17.43
N ARG A 39 -9.28 -15.89 17.16
CA ARG A 39 -8.60 -15.56 15.89
C ARG A 39 -9.46 -15.82 14.65
N ARG A 40 -10.78 -15.61 14.76
CA ARG A 40 -11.78 -16.02 13.78
C ARG A 40 -11.66 -15.22 12.48
N THR A 41 -11.74 -15.94 11.37
CA THR A 41 -11.90 -15.40 10.01
C THR A 41 -13.12 -16.04 9.34
N GLU A 42 -13.49 -15.61 8.15
CA GLU A 42 -14.56 -16.27 7.39
C GLU A 42 -14.20 -17.70 6.92
N LEU A 43 -12.91 -18.04 6.88
CA LEU A 43 -12.41 -19.37 6.49
C LEU A 43 -11.88 -20.19 7.70
N GLY A 44 -12.30 -19.84 8.91
CA GLY A 44 -11.87 -20.53 10.13
C GLY A 44 -10.95 -19.67 10.99
N THR A 45 -9.83 -20.21 11.43
CA THR A 45 -8.88 -19.52 12.32
C THR A 45 -7.71 -18.95 11.55
N LEU A 46 -7.32 -17.72 11.84
CA LEU A 46 -6.10 -17.11 11.29
C LEU A 46 -4.87 -17.98 11.62
N ASP A 47 -4.04 -18.22 10.62
CA ASP A 47 -2.83 -19.04 10.72
C ASP A 47 -1.95 -18.62 11.92
N ALA A 48 -1.52 -19.61 12.68
CA ALA A 48 -0.67 -19.43 13.87
C ALA A 48 0.69 -18.80 13.59
N LYS A 49 1.18 -18.85 12.33
CA LYS A 49 2.41 -18.17 11.91
C LYS A 49 2.41 -16.66 12.16
N TYR A 50 1.22 -16.04 12.19
CA TYR A 50 1.08 -14.62 12.51
C TYR A 50 1.11 -14.40 14.03
N THR A 51 2.29 -14.59 14.63
CA THR A 51 2.50 -14.59 16.11
C THR A 51 2.34 -13.21 16.75
N ALA A 52 2.55 -12.13 15.99
CA ALA A 52 2.48 -10.76 16.50
C ALA A 52 1.04 -10.19 16.62
N MET A 53 0.03 -11.00 16.29
CA MET A 53 -1.38 -10.60 16.40
C MET A 53 -1.90 -10.72 17.84
N GLN A 54 -2.69 -9.74 18.27
CA GLN A 54 -3.32 -9.70 19.58
C GLN A 54 -4.80 -10.11 19.47
N GLU A 55 -5.26 -10.90 20.41
CA GLU A 55 -6.64 -11.37 20.43
C GLU A 55 -7.53 -10.45 21.28
N MET A 56 -8.65 -10.02 20.71
CA MET A 56 -9.67 -9.27 21.45
C MET A 56 -10.38 -10.17 22.48
N PRO A 57 -10.86 -9.61 23.58
CA PRO A 57 -11.68 -10.37 24.55
C PRO A 57 -13.06 -10.76 23.99
N THR A 58 -13.46 -10.21 22.85
CA THR A 58 -14.75 -10.41 22.17
C THR A 58 -14.56 -10.85 20.71
N ASP A 59 -15.52 -11.56 20.18
CA ASP A 59 -15.59 -11.95 18.77
C ASP A 59 -16.26 -10.90 17.86
N ASP A 60 -16.62 -9.74 18.41
CA ASP A 60 -17.23 -8.62 17.68
C ASP A 60 -16.23 -7.99 16.69
N TYR A 61 -16.46 -8.23 15.41
CA TYR A 61 -15.64 -7.68 14.31
C TYR A 61 -15.62 -6.15 14.29
N ARG A 62 -16.72 -5.49 14.69
CA ARG A 62 -16.81 -4.03 14.70
C ARG A 62 -15.88 -3.44 15.77
N LYS A 63 -15.87 -4.03 16.96
CA LYS A 63 -14.95 -3.62 18.03
C LYS A 63 -13.50 -3.81 17.64
N ARG A 64 -13.18 -4.94 17.01
CA ARG A 64 -11.84 -5.23 16.50
C ARG A 64 -11.41 -4.22 15.44
N THR A 65 -12.29 -3.92 14.46
CA THR A 65 -11.99 -2.92 13.42
C THR A 65 -11.74 -1.55 14.03
N ARG A 66 -12.61 -1.12 14.94
CA ARG A 66 -12.42 0.14 15.67
C ARG A 66 -11.09 0.18 16.43
N GLN A 67 -10.72 -0.91 17.12
CA GLN A 67 -9.50 -0.97 17.91
C GLN A 67 -8.25 -0.84 17.03
N ASN A 68 -8.20 -1.50 15.86
CA ASN A 68 -7.11 -1.34 14.91
C ASN A 68 -6.97 0.11 14.42
N VAL A 69 -8.07 0.82 14.17
CA VAL A 69 -8.04 2.24 13.80
C VAL A 69 -7.54 3.10 14.97
N VAL A 70 -8.04 2.86 16.19
CA VAL A 70 -7.66 3.66 17.37
C VAL A 70 -6.17 3.53 17.67
N ASP A 71 -5.63 2.32 17.63
CA ASP A 71 -4.25 2.01 17.99
C ASP A 71 -3.25 2.24 16.85
N SER A 72 -3.72 2.63 15.68
CA SER A 72 -2.87 3.06 14.56
C SER A 72 -2.77 4.59 14.47
N ASP A 73 -1.76 5.06 13.78
CA ASP A 73 -1.57 6.49 13.50
C ASP A 73 -2.33 6.92 12.25
N ALA A 74 -2.43 6.02 11.26
CA ALA A 74 -3.18 6.23 10.03
C ALA A 74 -3.71 4.92 9.48
N THR A 75 -4.57 4.99 8.44
CA THR A 75 -5.11 3.80 7.76
C THR A 75 -4.93 3.92 6.24
N LEU A 76 -4.35 2.88 5.64
CA LEU A 76 -4.33 2.65 4.20
C LEU A 76 -5.44 1.64 3.87
N ILE A 77 -6.36 2.02 3.01
CA ILE A 77 -7.51 1.22 2.61
C ILE A 77 -7.36 0.87 1.14
N LEU A 78 -7.32 -0.43 0.83
CA LEU A 78 -7.43 -0.92 -0.53
C LEU A 78 -8.86 -1.40 -0.73
N THR A 79 -9.46 -1.07 -1.87
CA THR A 79 -10.82 -1.51 -2.22
C THR A 79 -10.88 -1.92 -3.68
N ARG A 80 -12.00 -2.47 -4.11
CA ARG A 80 -12.35 -2.67 -5.51
C ARG A 80 -13.75 -2.12 -5.69
N GLY A 81 -13.83 -0.97 -6.37
CA GLY A 81 -15.03 -0.16 -6.41
C GLY A 81 -15.32 0.57 -5.09
N GLU A 82 -16.55 0.99 -4.93
CA GLU A 82 -16.98 1.76 -3.76
C GLU A 82 -16.83 0.96 -2.45
N PRO A 83 -16.27 1.58 -1.39
CA PRO A 83 -16.15 0.93 -0.09
C PRO A 83 -17.50 0.57 0.53
N GLU A 84 -17.68 -0.70 0.90
CA GLU A 84 -18.89 -1.22 1.52
C GLU A 84 -18.62 -1.93 2.85
N GLY A 85 -19.68 -2.17 3.63
CA GLY A 85 -19.66 -3.01 4.83
C GLY A 85 -18.54 -2.68 5.79
N GLY A 86 -17.68 -3.65 6.10
CA GLY A 86 -16.54 -3.45 7.03
C GLY A 86 -15.51 -2.44 6.54
N THR A 87 -15.32 -2.30 5.23
CA THR A 87 -14.41 -1.31 4.64
C THR A 87 -14.93 0.10 4.84
N LEU A 88 -16.22 0.35 4.54
CA LEU A 88 -16.87 1.63 4.81
C LEU A 88 -16.83 1.96 6.31
N GLN A 89 -17.10 0.97 7.17
CA GLN A 89 -17.04 1.13 8.62
C GLN A 89 -15.64 1.53 9.11
N THR A 90 -14.57 1.03 8.47
CA THR A 90 -13.21 1.46 8.78
C THR A 90 -13.01 2.94 8.47
N ILE A 91 -13.51 3.42 7.33
CA ILE A 91 -13.49 4.85 6.96
C ILE A 91 -14.24 5.70 8.00
N GLU A 92 -15.42 5.24 8.41
CA GLU A 92 -16.22 5.92 9.44
C GLU A 92 -15.45 6.03 10.76
N PHE A 93 -14.78 4.97 11.20
CA PHE A 93 -13.94 5.01 12.39
C PHE A 93 -12.74 5.95 12.24
N CYS A 94 -12.09 5.99 11.07
CA CYS A 94 -11.03 6.96 10.80
C CYS A 94 -11.54 8.40 10.97
N LYS A 95 -12.72 8.71 10.40
CA LYS A 95 -13.37 10.03 10.54
C LYS A 95 -13.74 10.34 11.99
N GLN A 96 -14.37 9.39 12.70
CA GLN A 96 -14.79 9.55 14.11
C GLN A 96 -13.59 9.80 15.05
N HIS A 97 -12.45 9.16 14.80
CA HIS A 97 -11.25 9.26 15.62
C HIS A 97 -10.23 10.27 15.05
N GLN A 98 -10.60 11.03 14.01
CA GLN A 98 -9.76 12.03 13.36
C GLN A 98 -8.39 11.46 12.95
N LYS A 99 -8.38 10.22 12.46
CA LYS A 99 -7.17 9.53 11.98
C LYS A 99 -7.00 9.77 10.48
N PRO A 100 -5.81 10.13 10.00
CA PRO A 100 -5.52 10.19 8.58
C PRO A 100 -5.81 8.85 7.90
N TYR A 101 -6.33 8.90 6.69
CA TYR A 101 -6.52 7.69 5.88
C TYR A 101 -6.39 8.00 4.39
N ARG A 102 -6.02 6.98 3.62
CA ARG A 102 -6.03 7.00 2.16
C ARG A 102 -6.79 5.79 1.64
N VAL A 103 -7.52 5.99 0.56
CA VAL A 103 -8.25 4.92 -0.13
C VAL A 103 -7.64 4.74 -1.50
N TYR A 104 -7.32 3.50 -1.85
CA TYR A 104 -6.84 3.12 -3.15
C TYR A 104 -7.78 2.09 -3.77
N ASP A 105 -8.36 2.44 -4.90
CA ASP A 105 -9.28 1.58 -5.63
C ASP A 105 -8.53 0.76 -6.67
N LEU A 106 -8.48 -0.56 -6.46
CA LEU A 106 -7.83 -1.51 -7.35
C LEU A 106 -8.55 -1.64 -8.71
N GLU A 107 -9.84 -1.27 -8.81
CA GLU A 107 -10.55 -1.22 -10.10
C GLU A 107 -10.01 -0.14 -11.01
N GLN A 108 -9.55 0.96 -10.45
CA GLN A 108 -8.93 2.02 -11.25
C GLN A 108 -7.63 1.56 -11.93
N ASN A 109 -7.02 0.47 -11.43
CA ASN A 109 -5.88 -0.17 -12.08
C ASN A 109 -6.27 -0.92 -13.37
N VAL A 110 -7.49 -1.46 -13.46
CA VAL A 110 -7.96 -2.19 -14.64
C VAL A 110 -8.05 -1.26 -15.86
N ALA A 111 -8.19 0.03 -15.64
CA ALA A 111 -8.16 1.04 -16.69
C ALA A 111 -6.74 1.45 -17.10
N ASP A 112 -5.70 0.74 -16.66
CA ASP A 112 -4.27 1.04 -16.90
C ASP A 112 -3.82 2.46 -16.47
N LEU A 113 -4.57 3.07 -15.53
CA LEU A 113 -4.40 4.48 -15.18
C LEU A 113 -3.44 4.72 -14.00
N LEU A 114 -3.32 3.75 -13.09
CA LEU A 114 -2.51 3.92 -11.89
C LEU A 114 -1.64 2.66 -11.66
N PRO A 115 -0.32 2.75 -11.87
CA PRO A 115 0.59 1.65 -11.57
C PRO A 115 0.60 1.27 -10.08
N PRO A 116 1.02 0.04 -9.72
CA PRO A 116 1.10 -0.41 -8.32
C PRO A 116 1.92 0.49 -7.39
N HIS A 117 2.78 1.36 -7.93
CA HIS A 117 3.59 2.30 -7.14
C HIS A 117 2.75 3.38 -6.41
N TRP A 118 1.53 3.66 -6.84
CA TRP A 118 0.65 4.60 -6.13
C TRP A 118 0.34 4.17 -4.70
N VAL A 119 0.26 2.86 -4.43
CA VAL A 119 0.12 2.36 -3.05
C VAL A 119 1.36 2.73 -2.22
N THR A 120 2.54 2.69 -2.83
CA THR A 120 3.79 3.14 -2.18
C THR A 120 3.75 4.64 -1.87
N GLU A 121 3.31 5.45 -2.84
CA GLU A 121 3.17 6.90 -2.66
C GLU A 121 2.20 7.24 -1.53
N LEU A 122 1.01 6.62 -1.54
CA LEU A 122 0.03 6.83 -0.49
C LEU A 122 0.55 6.43 0.90
N LEU A 123 1.36 5.37 0.99
CA LEU A 123 2.00 4.96 2.22
C LEU A 123 3.05 5.99 2.67
N ILE A 124 3.90 6.46 1.77
CA ILE A 124 4.92 7.47 2.06
C ILE A 124 4.27 8.80 2.46
N GLU A 125 3.21 9.22 1.76
CA GLU A 125 2.44 10.40 2.12
C GLU A 125 1.86 10.31 3.53
N LEU A 126 1.23 9.18 3.88
CA LEU A 126 0.69 8.95 5.22
C LEU A 126 1.79 9.02 6.28
N VAL A 127 2.93 8.37 6.05
CA VAL A 127 4.06 8.39 6.98
C VAL A 127 4.61 9.80 7.16
N ASN A 128 4.74 10.56 6.09
CA ASN A 128 5.17 11.96 6.14
C ASN A 128 4.17 12.87 6.87
N GLU A 129 2.87 12.66 6.65
CA GLU A 129 1.79 13.42 7.32
C GLU A 129 1.78 13.16 8.84
N ILE A 130 2.02 11.90 9.24
CA ILE A 130 2.10 11.53 10.67
C ILE A 130 3.31 12.16 11.35
N GLY A 131 4.45 12.25 10.66
CA GLY A 131 5.66 12.88 11.17
C GLY A 131 6.34 12.17 12.36
N LYS A 132 6.00 10.91 12.63
CA LYS A 132 6.62 10.08 13.68
C LYS A 132 7.79 9.28 13.10
N ASP A 133 8.77 8.93 13.94
CA ASP A 133 9.92 8.12 13.51
C ASP A 133 9.55 6.69 13.14
N ALA A 134 8.53 6.10 13.78
CA ALA A 134 8.06 4.75 13.49
C ALA A 134 6.52 4.70 13.58
N PRO A 135 5.80 5.25 12.58
CA PRO A 135 4.35 5.26 12.59
C PRO A 135 3.75 3.86 12.46
N VAL A 136 2.57 3.70 13.04
CA VAL A 136 1.75 2.50 12.93
C VAL A 136 0.66 2.73 11.88
N VAL A 137 0.71 1.98 10.78
CA VAL A 137 -0.26 2.10 9.69
C VAL A 137 -1.17 0.88 9.68
N ASN A 138 -2.46 1.10 9.88
CA ASN A 138 -3.48 0.07 9.69
C ASN A 138 -3.73 -0.13 8.19
N VAL A 139 -3.78 -1.40 7.76
CA VAL A 139 -4.16 -1.75 6.37
C VAL A 139 -5.45 -2.54 6.42
N ALA A 140 -6.45 -2.08 5.69
CA ALA A 140 -7.79 -2.63 5.69
C ALA A 140 -8.42 -2.63 4.30
N GLY A 141 -9.48 -3.45 4.13
CA GLY A 141 -10.22 -3.52 2.88
C GLY A 141 -11.21 -4.68 2.87
N PRO A 142 -11.79 -5.02 1.72
CA PRO A 142 -12.73 -6.11 1.60
C PRO A 142 -12.10 -7.47 1.87
N ARG A 143 -12.93 -8.38 2.36
CA ARG A 143 -12.59 -9.79 2.53
C ARG A 143 -12.63 -10.53 1.20
N GLU A 144 -11.94 -11.67 1.13
CA GLU A 144 -11.84 -12.49 -0.08
C GLU A 144 -13.20 -12.92 -0.64
N SER A 145 -14.17 -13.29 0.21
CA SER A 145 -15.51 -13.69 -0.22
C SER A 145 -16.32 -12.56 -0.87
N LYS A 146 -15.97 -11.29 -0.62
CA LYS A 146 -16.61 -10.12 -1.24
C LYS A 146 -15.92 -9.69 -2.54
N CYS A 147 -14.61 -9.92 -2.63
CA CYS A 147 -13.78 -9.59 -3.80
C CYS A 147 -12.83 -10.75 -4.10
N PRO A 148 -13.29 -11.81 -4.77
CA PRO A 148 -12.45 -12.98 -5.06
C PRO A 148 -11.16 -12.61 -5.81
N GLY A 149 -10.02 -13.15 -5.35
CA GLY A 149 -8.69 -12.88 -5.89
C GLY A 149 -7.99 -11.65 -5.33
N ILE A 150 -8.67 -10.82 -4.54
CA ILE A 150 -8.11 -9.58 -4.01
C ILE A 150 -6.93 -9.83 -3.07
N GLN A 151 -6.95 -10.92 -2.31
CA GLN A 151 -5.86 -11.26 -1.39
C GLN A 151 -4.55 -11.49 -2.13
N ALA A 152 -4.57 -12.27 -3.19
CA ALA A 152 -3.39 -12.58 -3.98
C ALA A 152 -2.83 -11.34 -4.70
N GLU A 153 -3.70 -10.53 -5.28
CA GLU A 153 -3.35 -9.28 -5.95
C GLU A 153 -2.75 -8.27 -4.96
N ALA A 154 -3.46 -7.99 -3.87
CA ALA A 154 -3.01 -7.04 -2.87
C ALA A 154 -1.72 -7.50 -2.17
N THR A 155 -1.49 -8.81 -1.99
CA THR A 155 -0.24 -9.31 -1.44
C THR A 155 0.95 -8.88 -2.31
N LYS A 156 0.85 -9.00 -3.63
CA LYS A 156 1.92 -8.57 -4.55
C LYS A 156 2.16 -7.07 -4.47
N ILE A 157 1.09 -6.29 -4.56
CA ILE A 157 1.15 -4.82 -4.53
C ILE A 157 1.76 -4.33 -3.22
N LEU A 158 1.23 -4.81 -2.07
CA LEU A 158 1.69 -4.40 -0.75
C LEU A 158 3.11 -4.87 -0.44
N THR A 159 3.53 -6.06 -0.91
CA THR A 159 4.89 -6.53 -0.75
C THR A 159 5.89 -5.57 -1.41
N ASN A 160 5.61 -5.17 -2.65
CA ASN A 160 6.45 -4.21 -3.36
C ASN A 160 6.43 -2.84 -2.68
N ALA A 161 5.25 -2.35 -2.30
CA ALA A 161 5.11 -1.07 -1.61
C ALA A 161 5.89 -1.02 -0.30
N PHE A 162 5.81 -2.07 0.52
CA PHE A 162 6.51 -2.13 1.81
C PHE A 162 8.02 -2.27 1.65
N LYS A 163 8.50 -3.05 0.68
CA LYS A 163 9.93 -3.15 0.36
C LYS A 163 10.49 -1.79 -0.07
N ILE A 164 9.82 -1.11 -0.98
CA ILE A 164 10.25 0.19 -1.47
C ILE A 164 10.22 1.22 -0.34
N ALA A 165 9.12 1.31 0.40
CA ALA A 165 9.00 2.25 1.51
C ALA A 165 10.06 2.01 2.58
N LYS A 166 10.35 0.75 2.97
CA LYS A 166 11.38 0.40 3.96
C LYS A 166 12.76 0.95 3.59
N HIS A 167 13.10 0.96 2.29
CA HIS A 167 14.39 1.43 1.78
C HIS A 167 14.36 2.90 1.31
N THR A 168 13.25 3.59 1.50
CA THR A 168 13.16 5.01 1.18
C THR A 168 13.91 5.83 2.22
N GLU A 169 14.85 6.62 1.77
CA GLU A 169 15.68 7.47 2.62
C GLU A 169 14.94 8.75 3.06
N ARG A 170 15.26 9.20 4.25
CA ARG A 170 14.74 10.48 4.78
C ARG A 170 15.50 11.64 4.15
N HIS A 171 14.77 12.57 3.55
CA HIS A 171 15.34 13.80 3.00
C HIS A 171 15.82 14.75 4.13
N PRO A 172 16.79 15.67 3.88
CA PRO A 172 17.27 16.63 4.88
C PRO A 172 16.19 17.53 5.50
N ASP A 173 15.04 17.72 4.83
CA ASP A 173 13.88 18.43 5.36
C ASP A 173 13.06 17.60 6.37
N GLY A 174 13.49 16.38 6.66
CA GLY A 174 12.84 15.48 7.60
C GLY A 174 11.70 14.62 7.01
N LYS A 175 11.42 14.76 5.70
CA LYS A 175 10.41 13.96 5.00
C LYS A 175 11.05 12.81 4.22
N TYR A 176 10.30 11.74 4.04
CA TYR A 176 10.73 10.67 3.14
C TYR A 176 10.52 11.08 1.69
N GLN A 177 11.47 10.71 0.86
CA GLN A 177 11.44 11.05 -0.55
C GLN A 177 10.31 10.27 -1.25
N SER A 178 9.51 10.96 -2.05
CA SER A 178 8.50 10.31 -2.89
C SER A 178 9.16 9.32 -3.85
N PHE A 179 8.54 8.15 -3.99
CA PHE A 179 8.99 7.15 -4.95
C PHE A 179 8.92 7.67 -6.39
N LEU A 180 7.98 8.57 -6.69
CA LEU A 180 7.90 9.24 -7.98
C LEU A 180 9.14 10.10 -8.24
N LEU A 181 9.64 10.84 -7.25
CA LEU A 181 10.90 11.58 -7.37
C LEU A 181 12.10 10.64 -7.56
N TYR A 182 12.07 9.45 -6.94
CA TYR A 182 13.08 8.42 -7.19
C TYR A 182 13.01 7.92 -8.63
N LEU A 183 11.83 7.59 -9.13
CA LEU A 183 11.62 7.18 -10.52
C LEU A 183 12.03 8.27 -11.50
N GLU A 184 11.72 9.54 -11.22
CA GLU A 184 12.14 10.68 -12.05
C GLU A 184 13.66 10.80 -12.18
N ARG A 185 14.40 10.49 -11.12
CA ARG A 185 15.86 10.49 -11.13
C ARG A 185 16.46 9.29 -11.86
N MET A 186 15.77 8.15 -11.85
CA MET A 186 16.28 6.89 -12.38
C MET A 186 15.78 6.58 -13.80
N MET A 187 14.68 7.19 -14.24
CA MET A 187 14.14 7.04 -15.58
C MET A 187 14.62 8.17 -16.51
N PRO A 188 14.90 7.88 -17.80
CA PRO A 188 15.17 8.94 -18.78
C PRO A 188 14.00 9.93 -18.82
N VAL A 189 14.33 11.21 -18.83
CA VAL A 189 13.50 12.42 -18.63
C VAL A 189 12.16 12.48 -19.44
N GLY A 190 11.91 11.52 -20.34
CA GLY A 190 10.72 11.53 -21.19
C GLY A 190 9.49 10.78 -20.65
N LEU A 191 9.68 9.79 -19.77
CA LEU A 191 8.61 8.87 -19.38
C LEU A 191 7.74 9.37 -18.21
N VAL A 192 8.33 10.01 -17.21
CA VAL A 192 7.58 10.52 -16.04
C VAL A 192 6.81 11.79 -16.36
N SER A 193 7.33 12.63 -17.28
CA SER A 193 6.64 13.86 -17.67
C SER A 193 5.31 13.64 -18.42
N MET A 194 5.07 12.44 -18.94
CA MET A 194 3.82 12.11 -19.64
C MET A 194 2.65 11.86 -18.67
N GLN A 195 2.89 11.37 -17.46
CA GLN A 195 1.83 11.07 -16.48
C GLN A 195 1.18 12.29 -15.82
N TYR A 196 1.91 13.41 -15.69
CA TYR A 196 1.41 14.64 -15.07
C TYR A 196 0.84 15.68 -16.02
N LYS A 197 0.80 15.40 -17.33
CA LYS A 197 0.31 16.35 -18.33
C LYS A 197 -1.11 16.09 -18.81
N THR A 198 -1.97 15.49 -17.97
CA THR A 198 -3.39 15.28 -18.32
C THR A 198 -4.19 16.56 -18.50
N ASP A 199 -3.67 17.70 -18.04
CA ASP A 199 -4.36 19.01 -18.15
C ASP A 199 -3.86 19.87 -19.32
N LYS A 200 -3.07 19.33 -20.24
CA LYS A 200 -2.65 20.09 -21.43
C LYS A 200 -3.51 19.76 -22.65
N PRO A 201 -3.90 20.80 -23.45
CA PRO A 201 -4.79 20.65 -24.60
C PRO A 201 -4.24 19.83 -25.78
N ASP A 202 -2.96 19.42 -25.73
CA ASP A 202 -2.26 18.72 -26.82
C ASP A 202 -2.09 17.20 -26.57
N GLY A 203 -2.78 16.62 -25.58
CA GLY A 203 -2.79 15.17 -25.33
C GLY A 203 -3.56 14.39 -26.39
N PRO A 204 -3.41 13.03 -26.45
CA PRO A 204 -4.16 12.20 -27.40
C PRO A 204 -5.65 12.42 -27.28
N GLN A 205 -6.30 12.87 -28.36
CA GLN A 205 -7.70 13.33 -28.34
C GLN A 205 -8.73 12.20 -28.44
N THR A 206 -8.30 10.94 -28.48
CA THR A 206 -9.22 9.79 -28.54
C THR A 206 -8.87 8.76 -27.48
N VAL A 207 -9.90 8.07 -26.96
CA VAL A 207 -9.77 6.98 -26.01
C VAL A 207 -8.85 5.87 -26.54
N GLU A 208 -8.87 5.62 -27.87
CA GLU A 208 -8.02 4.64 -28.53
C GLU A 208 -6.55 5.06 -28.57
N ALA A 209 -6.26 6.33 -28.82
CA ALA A 209 -4.90 6.85 -28.79
C ALA A 209 -4.31 6.77 -27.38
N TRP A 210 -5.10 7.07 -26.35
CA TRP A 210 -4.73 6.90 -24.96
C TRP A 210 -4.45 5.44 -24.60
N LYS A 211 -5.27 4.50 -25.05
CA LYS A 211 -5.05 3.05 -24.83
C LYS A 211 -3.71 2.59 -25.44
N ARG A 212 -3.36 3.08 -26.64
CA ARG A 212 -2.07 2.74 -27.29
C ARG A 212 -0.87 3.30 -26.56
N VAL A 213 -0.92 4.58 -26.17
CA VAL A 213 0.16 5.22 -25.40
C VAL A 213 0.38 4.44 -24.10
N ARG A 214 -0.66 4.07 -23.39
CA ARG A 214 -0.60 3.31 -22.13
C ARG A 214 -0.11 1.89 -22.28
N ALA A 215 -0.47 1.20 -23.38
CA ALA A 215 0.06 -0.14 -23.66
C ALA A 215 1.58 -0.10 -23.82
N ILE A 216 2.11 0.96 -24.48
CA ILE A 216 3.55 1.17 -24.65
C ILE A 216 4.20 1.54 -23.31
N GLU A 217 3.59 2.44 -22.54
CA GLU A 217 4.08 2.82 -21.19
C GLU A 217 4.14 1.63 -20.25
N ARG A 218 3.11 0.78 -20.26
CA ARG A 218 3.08 -0.45 -19.47
C ARG A 218 4.17 -1.42 -19.87
N GLN A 219 4.34 -1.66 -21.18
CA GLN A 219 5.39 -2.55 -21.67
C GLN A 219 6.77 -2.06 -21.23
N VAL A 220 7.06 -0.76 -21.40
CA VAL A 220 8.33 -0.15 -20.98
C VAL A 220 8.50 -0.18 -19.47
N PHE A 221 7.42 0.01 -18.71
CA PHE A 221 7.43 -0.07 -17.26
C PHE A 221 7.72 -1.51 -16.79
N ASP A 222 7.02 -2.50 -17.34
CA ASP A 222 7.21 -3.91 -17.00
C ASP A 222 8.63 -4.40 -17.38
N GLU A 223 9.14 -3.99 -18.53
CA GLU A 223 10.51 -4.28 -18.96
C GLU A 223 11.56 -3.62 -18.05
N ASN A 224 11.32 -2.41 -17.61
CA ASN A 224 12.20 -1.71 -16.68
C ASN A 224 12.08 -2.30 -15.27
N LEU A 225 10.86 -2.58 -14.79
CA LEU A 225 10.63 -3.22 -13.49
C LEU A 225 11.33 -4.59 -13.42
N ALA A 226 11.26 -5.38 -14.50
CA ALA A 226 11.98 -6.67 -14.56
C ALA A 226 13.51 -6.49 -14.54
N LYS A 227 14.05 -5.40 -15.08
CA LYS A 227 15.45 -5.03 -14.95
C LYS A 227 15.80 -4.54 -13.54
N TYR A 228 14.87 -3.82 -12.89
CA TYR A 228 15.02 -3.33 -11.53
C TYR A 228 14.89 -4.46 -10.51
N ASP A 229 13.96 -5.39 -10.67
CA ASP A 229 13.80 -6.55 -9.79
C ASP A 229 15.09 -7.41 -9.74
N LYS A 230 15.82 -7.49 -10.87
CA LYS A 230 17.15 -8.14 -10.93
C LYS A 230 18.29 -7.31 -10.32
N ASN A 231 18.10 -6.01 -10.17
CA ASN A 231 19.15 -5.07 -9.75
C ASN A 231 18.79 -4.30 -8.47
N ILE A 232 17.58 -4.43 -7.94
CA ILE A 232 17.11 -3.67 -6.78
C ILE A 232 18.02 -3.89 -5.58
N ASP A 233 18.44 -5.12 -5.34
CA ASP A 233 19.43 -5.43 -4.30
C ASP A 233 20.82 -4.84 -4.56
N LYS A 234 21.15 -4.60 -5.84
CA LYS A 234 22.41 -3.96 -6.24
C LYS A 234 22.35 -2.44 -6.17
N ILE A 235 21.20 -1.88 -6.51
CA ILE A 235 20.95 -0.43 -6.50
C ILE A 235 20.82 0.05 -5.05
N LEU A 236 20.15 -0.70 -4.19
CA LEU A 236 20.01 -0.39 -2.78
C LEU A 236 21.29 -0.63 -1.95
N ARG A 237 22.31 -1.30 -2.52
CA ARG A 237 23.62 -1.52 -1.90
C ARG A 237 24.71 -0.56 -2.36
N ILE A 238 24.40 0.47 -3.13
CA ILE A 238 25.43 1.43 -3.55
C ILE A 238 25.86 2.25 -2.33
N PRO A 239 27.11 2.07 -1.82
CA PRO A 239 27.62 2.95 -0.78
C PRO A 239 27.72 4.35 -1.38
N THR A 240 27.09 5.32 -0.75
CA THR A 240 27.34 6.72 -1.03
C THR A 240 28.83 6.98 -0.81
N LYS A 241 29.58 7.22 -1.88
CA LYS A 241 30.94 7.74 -1.75
C LYS A 241 30.85 9.10 -1.06
N GLY A 242 31.60 9.20 0.04
CA GLY A 242 31.81 10.41 0.81
C GLY A 242 32.38 11.59 0.03
#